data_814cd6ac191d9496d5da1f5a896880a4
#
_entry.id   814cd6ac191d9496d5da1f5a896880a4
#
_cell.length_a   1.000
_cell.length_b   1.000
_cell.length_c   1.000
_cell.angle_alpha   90.00
_cell.angle_beta   90.00
_cell.angle_gamma   90.00
#
_symmetry.space_group_name_H-M   'P 1'
#
loop_
_entity.id
_entity.type
_entity.pdbx_description
1 polymer ?
#
loop_
_entity_poly.entity_id
_entity_poly.type
_entity_poly.pdbx_seq_one_letter_code
_entity_poly.pdbx_strand_id
1 'polypeptide(L)'
;MKHITNYHVYFLLLTLGAAPAWGQLQVFTCEPEWAALAAELGGDRIEAESAVTGLQDVHYIQARPSLIAKARRADLVICTGADLEVGWLPLLLRQANNAAIQPGAPGFMAATDFVDLLEQPQVVD
;
A
#
# COMPACT_ATOMS: atom_id res chain seq x y z
N MET A 1 -8.66 61.85 21.21
CA MET A 1 -9.76 60.97 21.61
C MET A 1 -9.91 59.84 20.59
N LYS A 2 -9.56 58.63 21.04
CA LYS A 2 -10.14 57.33 20.71
C LYS A 2 -10.12 56.85 19.24
N HIS A 3 -9.06 56.14 18.88
CA HIS A 3 -9.11 55.08 17.88
C HIS A 3 -8.45 53.82 18.47
N ILE A 4 -9.09 53.23 19.45
CA ILE A 4 -8.78 51.92 19.99
C ILE A 4 -10.06 51.11 19.80
N THR A 5 -10.25 50.46 18.70
CA THR A 5 -11.24 49.36 18.57
C THR A 5 -11.19 48.84 17.13
N ASN A 6 -10.37 47.87 16.82
CA ASN A 6 -10.63 46.96 15.73
C ASN A 6 -9.56 45.88 15.55
N TYR A 7 -8.51 45.80 16.39
CA TYR A 7 -7.47 44.78 16.23
C TYR A 7 -7.86 43.40 16.80
N HIS A 8 -8.90 43.33 17.62
CA HIS A 8 -9.33 42.05 18.21
C HIS A 8 -10.22 41.20 17.32
N VAL A 9 -10.83 41.74 16.28
CA VAL A 9 -11.71 41.00 15.38
C VAL A 9 -10.92 40.22 14.33
N TYR A 10 -9.74 40.71 13.94
CA TYR A 10 -8.90 40.01 12.93
C TYR A 10 -8.09 38.86 13.50
N PHE A 11 -7.88 38.81 14.81
CA PHE A 11 -7.12 37.72 15.43
C PHE A 11 -7.95 36.44 15.64
N LEU A 12 -9.28 36.55 15.61
CA LEU A 12 -10.18 35.40 15.82
C LEU A 12 -10.51 34.62 14.55
N LEU A 13 -10.16 35.14 13.37
CA LEU A 13 -10.47 34.49 12.05
C LEU A 13 -9.35 33.66 11.49
N LEU A 14 -8.18 33.60 12.14
CA LEU A 14 -7.01 32.86 11.65
C LEU A 14 -6.83 31.46 12.26
N THR A 15 -7.76 30.99 13.09
CA THR A 15 -7.68 29.64 13.71
C THR A 15 -8.59 28.59 13.08
N LEU A 16 -9.26 28.92 11.97
CA LEU A 16 -10.06 27.92 11.26
C LEU A 16 -9.23 27.28 10.15
N GLY A 17 -8.78 26.05 10.40
CA GLY A 17 -8.54 25.14 9.31
C GLY A 17 -7.17 24.53 9.14
N ALA A 18 -6.47 24.17 10.20
CA ALA A 18 -5.50 23.08 10.07
C ALA A 18 -6.25 21.75 10.19
N ALA A 19 -6.92 21.32 9.12
CA ALA A 19 -7.31 19.93 9.01
C ALA A 19 -6.01 19.10 9.11
N PRO A 20 -5.94 18.05 9.95
CA PRO A 20 -4.78 17.17 9.93
C PRO A 20 -4.66 16.63 8.49
N ALA A 21 -3.55 16.95 7.82
CA ALA A 21 -3.18 16.30 6.58
C ALA A 21 -2.79 14.87 6.94
N TRP A 22 -3.77 13.99 6.97
CA TRP A 22 -3.52 12.56 7.04
C TRP A 22 -2.84 12.21 5.72
N GLY A 23 -1.57 11.79 5.79
CA GLY A 23 -0.87 11.30 4.60
C GLY A 23 -1.67 10.16 3.97
N GLN A 24 -1.61 10.05 2.63
CA GLN A 24 -2.22 8.93 1.93
C GLN A 24 -1.56 7.61 2.38
N LEU A 25 -2.38 6.58 2.56
CA LEU A 25 -1.91 5.22 2.85
C LEU A 25 -1.17 4.69 1.61
N GLN A 26 0.06 4.26 1.78
CA GLN A 26 0.88 3.71 0.71
C GLN A 26 0.55 2.23 0.52
N VAL A 27 -0.08 1.89 -0.60
CA VAL A 27 -0.47 0.52 -0.93
C VAL A 27 0.42 -0.03 -2.03
N PHE A 28 1.18 -1.06 -1.73
CA PHE A 28 1.96 -1.81 -2.70
C PHE A 28 1.21 -3.08 -3.09
N THR A 29 1.01 -3.31 -4.38
CA THR A 29 0.34 -4.52 -4.84
C THR A 29 1.26 -5.36 -5.71
N CYS A 30 1.06 -6.65 -5.71
CA CYS A 30 1.82 -7.55 -6.57
C CYS A 30 1.35 -7.41 -8.02
N GLU A 31 0.04 -7.41 -8.26
CA GLU A 31 -0.59 -7.35 -9.58
C GLU A 31 -1.40 -6.05 -9.74
N PRO A 32 -1.58 -5.56 -10.99
CA PRO A 32 -2.23 -4.28 -11.27
C PRO A 32 -3.72 -4.26 -10.94
N GLU A 33 -4.41 -5.39 -10.99
CA GLU A 33 -5.84 -5.49 -10.62
C GLU A 33 -6.08 -5.15 -9.16
N TRP A 34 -5.17 -5.55 -8.25
CA TRP A 34 -5.27 -5.17 -6.84
C TRP A 34 -5.02 -3.68 -6.62
N ALA A 35 -4.12 -3.08 -7.41
CA ALA A 35 -3.91 -1.63 -7.36
C ALA A 35 -5.16 -0.87 -7.81
N ALA A 36 -5.79 -1.32 -8.90
CA ALA A 36 -7.01 -0.72 -9.40
C ALA A 36 -8.16 -0.85 -8.40
N LEU A 37 -8.35 -2.04 -7.80
CA LEU A 37 -9.37 -2.26 -6.79
C LEU A 37 -9.12 -1.42 -5.52
N ALA A 38 -7.88 -1.38 -5.06
CA ALA A 38 -7.51 -0.58 -3.89
C ALA A 38 -7.79 0.92 -4.14
N ALA A 39 -7.43 1.44 -5.32
CA ALA A 39 -7.68 2.82 -5.70
C ALA A 39 -9.19 3.14 -5.76
N GLU A 40 -10.00 2.24 -6.31
CA GLU A 40 -11.46 2.39 -6.35
C GLU A 40 -12.07 2.46 -4.94
N LEU A 41 -11.60 1.61 -4.03
CA LEU A 41 -12.12 1.56 -2.66
C LEU A 41 -11.58 2.68 -1.76
N GLY A 42 -10.31 3.05 -1.94
CA GLY A 42 -9.60 4.01 -1.08
C GLY A 42 -9.75 5.47 -1.52
N GLY A 43 -9.97 5.72 -2.82
CA GLY A 43 -10.05 7.06 -3.38
C GLY A 43 -8.83 7.91 -3.02
N ASP A 44 -9.07 9.15 -2.66
CA ASP A 44 -8.01 10.13 -2.32
C ASP A 44 -7.24 9.82 -1.03
N ARG A 45 -7.65 8.80 -0.28
CA ARG A 45 -7.00 8.42 0.99
C ARG A 45 -5.81 7.49 0.83
N ILE A 46 -5.61 6.93 -0.36
CA ILE A 46 -4.53 5.98 -0.63
C ILE A 46 -3.75 6.37 -1.88
N GLU A 47 -2.52 5.87 -1.97
CA GLU A 47 -1.71 5.82 -3.17
C GLU A 47 -1.36 4.35 -3.43
N ALA A 48 -1.89 3.78 -4.53
CA ALA A 48 -1.70 2.37 -4.87
C ALA A 48 -0.76 2.21 -6.05
N GLU A 49 0.27 1.37 -5.88
CA GLU A 49 1.25 1.07 -6.92
C GLU A 49 1.42 -0.44 -7.07
N SER A 50 1.45 -0.93 -8.32
CA SER A 50 1.71 -2.34 -8.62
C SER A 50 3.19 -2.63 -8.84
N ALA A 51 3.63 -3.85 -8.48
CA ALA A 51 4.96 -4.37 -8.77
C ALA A 51 5.14 -4.65 -10.26
N VAL A 52 4.08 -5.08 -10.93
CA VAL A 52 4.07 -5.46 -12.34
C VAL A 52 3.05 -4.65 -13.14
N THR A 53 3.20 -4.69 -14.44
CA THR A 53 2.17 -4.22 -15.40
C THR A 53 1.40 -5.43 -15.94
N GLY A 54 0.22 -5.23 -16.52
CA GLY A 54 -0.57 -6.30 -17.13
C GLY A 54 0.09 -7.03 -18.32
N LEU A 55 1.29 -6.57 -18.74
CA LEU A 55 2.08 -7.19 -19.82
C LEU A 55 3.26 -8.03 -19.29
N GLN A 56 3.44 -8.11 -17.98
CA GLN A 56 4.54 -8.84 -17.34
C GLN A 56 4.02 -10.11 -16.68
N ASP A 57 4.79 -11.18 -16.80
CA ASP A 57 4.52 -12.42 -16.07
C ASP A 57 4.96 -12.26 -14.62
N VAL A 58 4.03 -12.35 -13.71
CA VAL A 58 4.25 -12.16 -12.27
C VAL A 58 5.18 -13.21 -11.65
N HIS A 59 5.27 -14.41 -12.24
CA HIS A 59 6.17 -15.47 -11.74
C HIS A 59 7.65 -15.10 -11.89
N TYR A 60 8.02 -14.26 -12.85
CA TYR A 60 9.40 -13.97 -13.24
C TYR A 60 9.84 -12.53 -12.92
N ILE A 61 9.34 -11.98 -11.83
CA ILE A 61 9.73 -10.65 -11.38
C ILE A 61 11.03 -10.72 -10.57
N GLN A 62 11.85 -9.67 -10.69
CA GLN A 62 13.04 -9.52 -9.88
C GLN A 62 12.80 -8.49 -8.76
N ALA A 63 13.29 -8.79 -7.57
CA ALA A 63 13.30 -7.86 -6.43
C ALA A 63 14.32 -6.72 -6.67
N ARG A 64 14.03 -5.86 -7.67
CA ARG A 64 14.89 -4.73 -8.04
C ARG A 64 14.81 -3.60 -7.02
N PRO A 65 15.84 -2.72 -6.92
CA PRO A 65 15.90 -1.66 -5.92
C PRO A 65 14.68 -0.74 -5.88
N SER A 66 14.07 -0.45 -7.03
CA SER A 66 12.85 0.37 -7.10
C SER A 66 11.65 -0.27 -6.41
N LEU A 67 11.46 -1.59 -6.57
CA LEU A 67 10.39 -2.32 -5.89
C LEU A 67 10.66 -2.45 -4.39
N ILE A 68 11.91 -2.69 -4.00
CA ILE A 68 12.31 -2.73 -2.60
C ILE A 68 12.04 -1.38 -1.93
N ALA A 69 12.34 -0.26 -2.60
CA ALA A 69 12.07 1.07 -2.08
C ALA A 69 10.56 1.35 -1.91
N LYS A 70 9.71 0.85 -2.82
CA LYS A 70 8.25 0.94 -2.71
C LYS A 70 7.74 0.11 -1.53
N ALA A 71 8.11 -1.16 -1.43
CA ALA A 71 7.72 -2.03 -0.33
C ALA A 71 8.19 -1.50 1.04
N ARG A 72 9.36 -0.87 1.09
CA ARG A 72 9.86 -0.25 2.34
C ARG A 72 8.96 0.85 2.87
N ARG A 73 8.29 1.59 2.01
CA ARG A 73 7.38 2.70 2.36
C ARG A 73 5.92 2.27 2.46
N ALA A 74 5.60 1.05 2.06
CA ALA A 74 4.23 0.58 2.05
C ALA A 74 3.68 0.41 3.47
N ASP A 75 2.45 0.84 3.65
CA ASP A 75 1.63 0.58 4.84
C ASP A 75 0.83 -0.71 4.68
N LEU A 76 0.50 -1.08 3.42
CA LEU A 76 -0.25 -2.27 3.06
C LEU A 76 0.36 -2.91 1.82
N VAL A 77 0.49 -4.24 1.84
CA VAL A 77 0.82 -5.08 0.69
C VAL A 77 -0.37 -5.97 0.37
N ILE A 78 -0.77 -6.00 -0.90
CA ILE A 78 -1.84 -6.87 -1.41
C ILE A 78 -1.27 -7.70 -2.56
N CYS A 79 -1.30 -9.01 -2.42
CA CYS A 79 -0.87 -9.97 -3.43
C CYS A 79 -1.96 -11.02 -3.67
N THR A 80 -1.90 -11.73 -4.78
CA THR A 80 -2.82 -12.82 -5.05
C THR A 80 -2.59 -13.97 -4.08
N GLY A 81 -1.35 -14.42 -3.89
CA GLY A 81 -1.01 -15.55 -3.04
C GLY A 81 -1.07 -16.89 -3.80
N ALA A 82 -1.27 -18.00 -3.07
CA ALA A 82 -1.25 -19.35 -3.63
C ALA A 82 0.01 -19.64 -4.47
N ASP A 83 1.17 -19.23 -3.95
CA ASP A 83 2.49 -19.40 -4.57
C ASP A 83 2.74 -18.63 -5.88
N LEU A 84 1.82 -17.77 -6.31
CA LEU A 84 1.98 -16.99 -7.53
C LEU A 84 3.24 -16.12 -7.52
N GLU A 85 3.55 -15.50 -6.39
CA GLU A 85 4.68 -14.58 -6.22
C GLU A 85 5.87 -15.21 -5.46
N VAL A 86 5.85 -16.54 -5.25
CA VAL A 86 6.84 -17.24 -4.41
C VAL A 86 8.28 -17.03 -4.87
N GLY A 87 8.50 -16.85 -6.17
CA GLY A 87 9.83 -16.69 -6.76
C GLY A 87 10.55 -15.39 -6.39
N TRP A 88 9.84 -14.35 -5.95
CA TRP A 88 10.43 -13.02 -5.73
C TRP A 88 9.93 -12.28 -4.49
N LEU A 89 8.67 -12.43 -4.12
CA LEU A 89 8.06 -11.68 -3.01
C LEU A 89 8.76 -11.89 -1.66
N PRO A 90 9.13 -13.13 -1.25
CA PRO A 90 9.84 -13.34 0.00
C PRO A 90 11.19 -12.61 0.08
N LEU A 91 11.92 -12.53 -1.04
CA LEU A 91 13.17 -11.79 -1.13
C LEU A 91 12.92 -10.28 -1.04
N LEU A 92 11.91 -9.79 -1.76
CA LEU A 92 11.50 -8.38 -1.73
C LEU A 92 11.17 -7.92 -0.31
N LEU A 93 10.31 -8.67 0.39
CA LEU A 93 9.88 -8.32 1.75
C LEU A 93 11.04 -8.31 2.75
N ARG A 94 11.95 -9.29 2.67
CA ARG A 94 13.17 -9.30 3.50
C ARG A 94 14.05 -8.08 3.25
N GLN A 95 14.27 -7.71 1.97
CA GLN A 95 15.12 -6.56 1.62
C GLN A 95 14.45 -5.22 1.89
N ALA A 96 13.12 -5.15 1.84
CA ALA A 96 12.37 -3.98 2.25
C ALA A 96 12.55 -3.67 3.74
N ASN A 97 12.73 -4.70 4.56
CA ASN A 97 12.92 -4.59 6.01
C ASN A 97 11.83 -3.73 6.68
N ASN A 98 10.60 -3.93 6.26
CA ASN A 98 9.41 -3.25 6.79
C ASN A 98 8.58 -4.27 7.57
N ALA A 99 8.56 -4.16 8.89
CA ALA A 99 7.87 -5.11 9.76
C ALA A 99 6.34 -5.07 9.61
N ALA A 100 5.79 -3.94 9.18
CA ALA A 100 4.34 -3.77 9.04
C ALA A 100 3.73 -4.65 7.94
N ILE A 101 4.52 -5.03 6.92
CA ILE A 101 4.07 -5.73 5.72
C ILE A 101 4.63 -7.17 5.60
N GLN A 102 5.15 -7.73 6.67
CA GLN A 102 5.61 -9.13 6.64
C GLN A 102 4.41 -10.08 6.70
N PRO A 103 4.51 -11.31 6.14
CA PRO A 103 3.47 -12.31 6.28
C PRO A 103 3.03 -12.49 7.73
N GLY A 104 1.71 -12.40 7.97
CA GLY A 104 1.13 -12.42 9.30
C GLY A 104 1.04 -11.05 10.02
N ALA A 105 1.64 -9.99 9.48
CA ALA A 105 1.45 -8.64 9.98
C ALA A 105 0.14 -8.02 9.44
N PRO A 106 -0.45 -7.04 10.15
CA PRO A 106 -1.71 -6.40 9.72
C PRO A 106 -1.65 -5.71 8.35
N GLY A 107 -0.47 -5.30 7.91
CA GLY A 107 -0.24 -4.67 6.60
C GLY A 107 0.07 -5.66 5.48
N PHE A 108 -0.11 -6.97 5.67
CA PHE A 108 0.06 -7.98 4.63
C PHE A 108 -1.26 -8.71 4.35
N MET A 109 -1.66 -8.77 3.10
CA MET A 109 -2.87 -9.46 2.65
C MET A 109 -2.56 -10.31 1.40
N ALA A 110 -2.81 -11.62 1.49
CA ALA A 110 -2.93 -12.48 0.33
C ALA A 110 -4.43 -12.68 0.02
N ALA A 111 -4.85 -12.39 -1.21
CA ALA A 111 -6.27 -12.45 -1.58
C ALA A 111 -6.82 -13.87 -1.46
N THR A 112 -5.98 -14.87 -1.70
CA THR A 112 -6.33 -16.29 -1.58
C THR A 112 -6.62 -16.75 -0.17
N ASP A 113 -6.25 -15.98 0.87
CA ASP A 113 -6.61 -16.30 2.26
C ASP A 113 -8.11 -16.12 2.54
N PHE A 114 -8.85 -15.49 1.63
CA PHE A 114 -10.27 -15.16 1.76
C PHE A 114 -11.19 -15.93 0.81
N VAL A 115 -10.65 -16.89 0.06
CA VAL A 115 -11.41 -17.70 -0.91
C VAL A 115 -11.02 -19.17 -0.81
N ASP A 116 -11.97 -20.05 -1.13
CA ASP A 116 -11.70 -21.48 -1.25
C ASP A 116 -10.95 -21.76 -2.56
N LEU A 117 -9.75 -22.32 -2.46
CA LEU A 117 -8.97 -22.73 -3.62
C LEU A 117 -9.48 -24.08 -4.14
N LEU A 118 -9.67 -24.19 -5.47
CA LEU A 118 -10.19 -25.42 -6.09
C LEU A 118 -9.21 -26.59 -5.98
N GLU A 119 -7.92 -26.36 -6.23
CA GLU A 119 -6.85 -27.35 -6.06
C GLU A 119 -5.53 -26.63 -5.77
N GLN A 120 -4.77 -27.15 -4.81
CA GLN A 120 -3.36 -26.80 -4.66
C GLN A 120 -2.54 -27.89 -5.30
N PRO A 121 -1.57 -27.58 -6.19
CA PRO A 121 -0.66 -28.59 -6.73
C PRO A 121 0.03 -29.32 -5.58
N GLN A 122 -0.18 -30.61 -5.48
CA GLN A 122 0.59 -31.45 -4.56
C GLN A 122 1.99 -31.59 -5.15
N VAL A 123 3.01 -31.13 -4.42
CA VAL A 123 4.39 -31.45 -4.76
C VAL A 123 4.54 -32.96 -4.55
N VAL A 124 4.62 -33.71 -5.66
CA VAL A 124 4.94 -35.13 -5.62
C VAL A 124 6.46 -35.21 -5.49
N ASP A 125 6.95 -35.60 -4.31
CA ASP A 125 8.36 -35.93 -4.07
C ASP A 125 8.80 -37.14 -4.90
#